data_d9828632076ecc5dd51b0e95bba61e15
#
_entry.id   d9828632076ecc5dd51b0e95bba61e15
#
_cell.length_a   1.000
_cell.length_b   1.000
_cell.length_c   1.000
_cell.angle_alpha   90.00
_cell.angle_beta   90.00
_cell.angle_gamma   90.00
#
_symmetry.space_group_name_H-M   'P 1'
#
loop_
_entity.id
_entity.type
_entity.pdbx_description
1 polymer ?
#
loop_
_entity_poly.entity_id
_entity_poly.type
_entity_poly.pdbx_seq_one_letter_code
_entity_poly.pdbx_strand_id
1 'polypeptide(L)'
;MYDINEIMNNISEFLEKNQKNKIFLINKLRDFLKKFYENNSQINIKEKIFLNNKNTDISLSFLLASENYYNSSISLNSLISKRVQAWKLFDSSSEGFRFFLNLIIYTMYDYEKEEIAKEGGDIDDLISIIIIDLHDIHPSLPTQFEEFLIQQA
;
A
#
# COMPACT_ATOMS: atom_id res chain seq x y z
N MET A 1 -0.92 9.54 -21.84
CA MET A 1 -1.34 8.50 -20.87
C MET A 1 -0.22 7.48 -20.72
N TYR A 2 0.20 7.20 -19.48
CA TYR A 2 1.26 6.23 -19.24
C TYR A 2 0.70 4.81 -19.28
N ASP A 3 1.42 3.93 -19.96
CA ASP A 3 1.13 2.50 -19.96
C ASP A 3 1.51 1.94 -18.57
N ILE A 4 0.62 1.14 -18.00
CA ILE A 4 0.84 0.47 -16.72
C ILE A 4 2.12 -0.37 -16.74
N ASN A 5 2.36 -1.08 -17.85
CA ASN A 5 3.55 -1.91 -18.00
C ASN A 5 4.83 -1.07 -17.98
N GLU A 6 4.81 0.10 -18.59
CA GLU A 6 5.94 1.03 -18.54
C GLU A 6 6.22 1.51 -17.12
N ILE A 7 5.17 1.85 -16.37
CA ILE A 7 5.29 2.26 -14.96
C ILE A 7 5.89 1.13 -14.13
N MET A 8 5.40 -0.10 -14.28
CA MET A 8 5.92 -1.27 -13.57
C MET A 8 7.40 -1.48 -13.86
N ASN A 9 7.79 -1.37 -15.14
CA ASN A 9 9.18 -1.54 -15.55
C ASN A 9 10.08 -0.45 -14.97
N ASN A 10 9.61 0.79 -14.96
CA ASN A 10 10.37 1.92 -14.40
C ASN A 10 10.61 1.74 -12.90
N ILE A 11 9.60 1.28 -12.18
CA ILE A 11 9.74 1.00 -10.74
C ILE A 11 10.70 -0.16 -10.50
N SER A 12 10.57 -1.24 -11.27
CA SER A 12 11.45 -2.41 -11.16
C SER A 12 12.90 -2.01 -11.39
N GLU A 13 13.19 -1.26 -12.46
CA GLU A 13 14.53 -0.79 -12.77
C GLU A 13 15.09 0.12 -11.68
N PHE A 14 14.26 1.02 -11.15
CA PHE A 14 14.65 1.92 -10.06
C PHE A 14 15.05 1.15 -8.82
N LEU A 15 14.25 0.17 -8.41
CA LEU A 15 14.52 -0.63 -7.21
C LEU A 15 15.76 -1.49 -7.38
N GLU A 16 15.94 -2.10 -8.55
CA GLU A 16 17.13 -2.90 -8.85
C GLU A 16 18.39 -2.05 -8.86
N LYS A 17 18.36 -0.94 -9.56
CA LYS A 17 19.50 -0.02 -9.67
C LYS A 17 19.95 0.52 -8.32
N ASN A 18 19.01 0.78 -7.41
CA ASN A 18 19.29 1.35 -6.10
C ASN A 18 19.37 0.28 -4.99
N GLN A 19 19.35 -0.99 -5.36
CA GLN A 19 19.47 -2.14 -4.45
C GLN A 19 18.41 -2.10 -3.33
N LYS A 20 17.16 -1.77 -3.68
CA LYS A 20 16.05 -1.69 -2.74
C LYS A 20 15.23 -2.98 -2.78
N ASN A 21 14.68 -3.37 -1.63
CA ASN A 21 13.94 -4.61 -1.44
C ASN A 21 12.44 -4.37 -1.27
N LYS A 22 11.69 -5.46 -1.03
CA LYS A 22 10.24 -5.41 -0.82
C LYS A 22 9.88 -4.50 0.37
N ILE A 23 10.66 -4.52 1.46
CA ILE A 23 10.39 -3.71 2.65
C ILE A 23 10.46 -2.23 2.32
N PHE A 24 11.46 -1.82 1.54
CA PHE A 24 11.55 -0.44 1.05
C PHE A 24 10.29 -0.06 0.27
N LEU A 25 9.86 -0.93 -0.65
CA LEU A 25 8.69 -0.68 -1.50
C LEU A 25 7.41 -0.51 -0.67
N ILE A 26 7.16 -1.41 0.29
CA ILE A 26 5.94 -1.33 1.11
C ILE A 26 5.97 -0.13 2.05
N ASN A 27 7.14 0.27 2.55
CA ASN A 27 7.25 1.46 3.39
C ASN A 27 6.94 2.73 2.58
N LYS A 28 7.36 2.78 1.33
CA LYS A 28 7.00 3.89 0.42
C LYS A 28 5.51 3.86 0.09
N LEU A 29 4.95 2.69 -0.13
CA LEU A 29 3.51 2.55 -0.35
C LEU A 29 2.73 3.05 0.87
N ARG A 30 3.13 2.66 2.09
CA ARG A 30 2.48 3.15 3.30
C ARG A 30 2.53 4.68 3.38
N ASP A 31 3.68 5.28 3.14
CA ASP A 31 3.82 6.73 3.20
C ASP A 31 2.96 7.42 2.12
N PHE A 32 2.87 6.82 0.94
CA PHE A 32 2.00 7.31 -0.13
C PHE A 32 0.52 7.25 0.26
N LEU A 33 0.08 6.12 0.83
CA LEU A 33 -1.31 5.94 1.26
C LEU A 33 -1.68 6.89 2.42
N LYS A 34 -0.74 7.20 3.29
CA LYS A 34 -0.98 8.16 4.39
C LYS A 34 -1.36 9.54 3.87
N LYS A 35 -0.93 9.92 2.69
CA LYS A 35 -1.28 11.21 2.09
C LYS A 35 -2.78 11.37 1.85
N PHE A 36 -3.51 10.27 1.69
CA PHE A 36 -4.96 10.32 1.53
C PHE A 36 -5.68 10.79 2.79
N TYR A 37 -5.00 10.81 3.93
CA TYR A 37 -5.57 11.29 5.20
C TYR A 37 -5.24 12.76 5.45
N GLU A 38 -4.42 13.38 4.60
CA GLU A 38 -4.11 14.80 4.67
C GLU A 38 -5.27 15.63 4.12
N ASN A 39 -5.53 16.78 4.75
CA ASN A 39 -6.55 17.71 4.27
C ASN A 39 -6.17 18.25 2.89
N ASN A 40 -7.16 18.36 2.00
CA ASN A 40 -7.01 18.90 0.64
C ASN A 40 -6.17 18.05 -0.32
N SER A 41 -5.76 16.85 0.10
CA SER A 41 -5.05 15.92 -0.77
C SER A 41 -6.02 14.92 -1.39
N GLN A 42 -5.96 14.72 -2.71
CA GLN A 42 -6.72 13.69 -3.43
C GLN A 42 -8.25 13.72 -3.17
N ILE A 43 -8.84 14.91 -3.07
CA ILE A 43 -10.24 15.08 -2.65
C ILE A 43 -11.22 14.23 -3.47
N ASN A 44 -11.11 14.27 -4.81
CA ASN A 44 -12.03 13.56 -5.69
C ASN A 44 -11.92 12.03 -5.56
N ILE A 45 -10.71 11.55 -5.30
CA ILE A 45 -10.44 10.13 -5.13
C ILE A 45 -10.91 9.68 -3.74
N LYS A 46 -10.66 10.51 -2.71
CA LYS A 46 -11.08 10.22 -1.33
C LYS A 46 -12.59 10.04 -1.20
N GLU A 47 -13.37 10.81 -1.95
CA GLU A 47 -14.83 10.68 -1.93
C GLU A 47 -15.27 9.29 -2.36
N LYS A 48 -14.57 8.66 -3.29
CA LYS A 48 -14.88 7.31 -3.75
C LYS A 48 -14.43 6.24 -2.76
N ILE A 49 -13.29 6.46 -2.10
CA ILE A 49 -12.73 5.51 -1.14
C ILE A 49 -13.48 5.57 0.18
N PHE A 50 -13.70 6.78 0.71
CA PHE A 50 -14.27 7.01 2.04
C PHE A 50 -15.70 7.53 1.96
N LEU A 51 -16.59 6.78 1.28
CA LEU A 51 -18.01 7.13 1.19
C LEU A 51 -18.67 7.25 2.55
N ASN A 52 -18.17 6.52 3.54
CA ASN A 52 -18.57 6.60 4.94
C ASN A 52 -17.37 6.99 5.77
N ASN A 53 -17.45 8.10 6.49
CA ASN A 53 -16.37 8.56 7.38
C ASN A 53 -15.95 7.51 8.43
N LYS A 54 -16.75 6.47 8.65
CA LYS A 54 -16.45 5.38 9.59
C LYS A 54 -15.19 4.59 9.23
N ASN A 55 -14.85 4.50 7.94
CA ASN A 55 -13.71 3.70 7.48
C ASN A 55 -12.39 4.45 7.55
N THR A 56 -12.43 5.79 7.65
CA THR A 56 -11.24 6.63 7.63
C THR A 56 -10.35 6.36 8.84
N ASP A 57 -10.90 6.44 10.05
CA ASP A 57 -10.13 6.24 11.28
C ASP A 57 -9.60 4.82 11.42
N ILE A 58 -10.43 3.82 11.06
CA ILE A 58 -10.05 2.42 11.16
C ILE A 58 -8.91 2.11 10.18
N SER A 59 -9.04 2.55 8.94
CA SER A 59 -8.01 2.29 7.93
C SER A 59 -6.70 3.00 8.26
N LEU A 60 -6.75 4.20 8.81
CA LEU A 60 -5.54 4.88 9.29
C LEU A 60 -4.87 4.08 10.40
N SER A 61 -5.65 3.47 11.31
CA SER A 61 -5.08 2.67 12.39
C SER A 61 -4.27 1.49 11.87
N PHE A 62 -4.65 0.91 10.74
CA PHE A 62 -3.90 -0.18 10.12
C PHE A 62 -2.57 0.30 9.54
N LEU A 63 -2.56 1.46 8.88
CA LEU A 63 -1.32 2.07 8.39
C LEU A 63 -0.38 2.42 9.53
N LEU A 64 -0.92 2.93 10.64
CA LEU A 64 -0.12 3.24 11.83
C LEU A 64 0.44 1.97 12.47
N ALA A 65 -0.31 0.86 12.45
CA ALA A 65 0.20 -0.44 12.92
C ALA A 65 1.40 -0.90 12.08
N SER A 66 1.33 -0.77 10.76
CA SER A 66 2.46 -1.06 9.87
C SER A 66 3.68 -0.20 10.22
N GLU A 67 3.47 1.11 10.36
CA GLU A 67 4.53 2.04 10.71
C GLU A 67 5.15 1.71 12.06
N ASN A 68 4.33 1.44 13.07
CA ASN A 68 4.78 1.10 14.41
C ASN A 68 5.54 -0.23 14.45
N TYR A 69 5.15 -1.18 13.62
CA TYR A 69 5.90 -2.43 13.51
C TYR A 69 7.32 -2.18 12.97
N TYR A 70 7.44 -1.42 11.89
CA TYR A 70 8.73 -1.18 11.25
C TYR A 70 9.62 -0.23 12.05
N ASN A 71 9.07 0.55 12.99
CA ASN A 71 9.86 1.33 13.93
C ASN A 71 10.08 0.61 15.28
N SER A 72 9.73 -0.68 15.35
CA SER A 72 9.91 -1.55 16.51
C SER A 72 9.06 -1.20 17.72
N SER A 73 7.95 -0.48 17.53
CA SER A 73 7.05 -0.10 18.63
C SER A 73 6.03 -1.18 18.98
N ILE A 74 5.72 -2.09 18.04
CA ILE A 74 4.81 -3.23 18.29
C ILE A 74 5.46 -4.53 17.81
N SER A 75 4.96 -5.67 18.33
CA SER A 75 5.43 -6.99 17.94
C SER A 75 4.80 -7.46 16.63
N LEU A 76 5.40 -8.51 16.03
CA LEU A 76 4.82 -9.15 14.86
C LEU A 76 3.43 -9.73 15.17
N ASN A 77 3.23 -10.29 16.36
CA ASN A 77 1.92 -10.81 16.74
C ASN A 77 0.87 -9.71 16.80
N SER A 78 1.22 -8.53 17.27
CA SER A 78 0.31 -7.37 17.27
C SER A 78 -0.02 -6.93 15.85
N LEU A 79 0.96 -6.91 14.95
CA LEU A 79 0.75 -6.60 13.53
C LEU A 79 -0.19 -7.61 12.89
N ILE A 80 0.04 -8.91 13.12
CA ILE A 80 -0.82 -9.98 12.59
C ILE A 80 -2.25 -9.82 13.07
N SER A 81 -2.45 -9.50 14.36
CA SER A 81 -3.79 -9.28 14.92
C SER A 81 -4.51 -8.13 14.22
N LYS A 82 -3.81 -7.03 13.97
CA LYS A 82 -4.36 -5.90 13.22
C LYS A 82 -4.68 -6.27 11.78
N ARG A 83 -3.82 -7.06 11.15
CA ARG A 83 -4.04 -7.52 9.78
C ARG A 83 -5.29 -8.40 9.67
N VAL A 84 -5.54 -9.25 10.66
CA VAL A 84 -6.78 -10.05 10.70
C VAL A 84 -8.01 -9.14 10.75
N GLN A 85 -7.96 -8.07 11.54
CA GLN A 85 -9.03 -7.08 11.58
C GLN A 85 -9.21 -6.39 10.22
N ALA A 86 -8.12 -6.07 9.54
CA ALA A 86 -8.17 -5.46 8.22
C ALA A 86 -8.81 -6.39 7.19
N TRP A 87 -8.50 -7.69 7.23
CA TRP A 87 -9.14 -8.67 6.35
C TRP A 87 -10.64 -8.79 6.61
N LYS A 88 -11.07 -8.73 7.87
CA LYS A 88 -12.51 -8.75 8.20
C LYS A 88 -13.22 -7.52 7.64
N LEU A 89 -12.59 -6.37 7.73
CA LEU A 89 -13.16 -5.14 7.16
C LEU A 89 -13.20 -5.22 5.63
N PHE A 90 -12.16 -5.79 5.01
CA PHE A 90 -12.09 -6.01 3.57
C PHE A 90 -13.30 -6.82 3.08
N ASP A 91 -13.62 -7.91 3.77
CA ASP A 91 -14.72 -8.79 3.37
C ASP A 91 -16.08 -8.10 3.40
N SER A 92 -16.27 -7.09 4.25
CA SER A 92 -17.54 -6.38 4.40
C SER A 92 -17.59 -5.03 3.68
N SER A 93 -16.53 -4.65 2.94
CA SER A 93 -16.41 -3.32 2.36
C SER A 93 -16.85 -3.27 0.89
N SER A 94 -17.21 -2.06 0.43
CA SER A 94 -17.52 -1.78 -0.98
C SER A 94 -16.26 -1.84 -1.85
N GLU A 95 -16.45 -2.01 -3.16
CA GLU A 95 -15.38 -2.24 -4.12
C GLU A 95 -14.26 -1.18 -4.07
N GLY A 96 -14.61 0.09 -4.11
CA GLY A 96 -13.59 1.17 -4.09
C GLY A 96 -12.73 1.15 -2.85
N PHE A 97 -13.34 0.97 -1.69
CA PHE A 97 -12.60 0.89 -0.44
C PHE A 97 -11.81 -0.42 -0.33
N ARG A 98 -12.29 -1.51 -0.92
CA ARG A 98 -11.58 -2.80 -0.89
C ARG A 98 -10.21 -2.71 -1.58
N PHE A 99 -10.12 -2.04 -2.73
CA PHE A 99 -8.83 -1.87 -3.40
C PHE A 99 -7.86 -1.08 -2.53
N PHE A 100 -8.33 0.00 -1.91
CA PHE A 100 -7.51 0.81 -1.01
C PHE A 100 -7.06 0.01 0.22
N LEU A 101 -7.99 -0.72 0.83
CA LEU A 101 -7.70 -1.55 2.00
C LEU A 101 -6.73 -2.69 1.66
N ASN A 102 -6.85 -3.27 0.47
CA ASN A 102 -5.93 -4.30 0.01
C ASN A 102 -4.49 -3.78 -0.04
N LEU A 103 -4.30 -2.56 -0.53
CA LEU A 103 -2.99 -1.91 -0.52
C LEU A 103 -2.46 -1.72 0.90
N ILE A 104 -3.32 -1.30 1.83
CA ILE A 104 -2.94 -1.17 3.23
C ILE A 104 -2.49 -2.51 3.79
N ILE A 105 -3.22 -3.58 3.50
CA ILE A 105 -2.89 -4.93 3.99
C ILE A 105 -1.51 -5.36 3.50
N TYR A 106 -1.13 -5.04 2.25
CA TYR A 106 0.21 -5.36 1.75
C TYR A 106 1.31 -4.71 2.58
N THR A 107 1.07 -3.55 3.21
CA THR A 107 2.06 -2.92 4.09
C THR A 107 2.17 -3.59 5.45
N MET A 108 1.26 -4.51 5.78
CA MET A 108 1.12 -5.11 7.11
C MET A 108 1.77 -6.50 7.22
N TYR A 109 2.69 -6.85 6.32
CA TYR A 109 3.46 -8.09 6.37
C TYR A 109 4.92 -7.79 6.63
N ASP A 110 5.59 -8.70 7.33
CA ASP A 110 7.06 -8.68 7.40
C ASP A 110 7.60 -9.58 6.30
N TYR A 111 8.11 -8.99 5.24
CA TYR A 111 8.55 -9.72 4.04
C TYR A 111 9.86 -10.47 4.24
N GLU A 112 10.53 -10.29 5.36
CA GLU A 112 11.72 -11.05 5.71
C GLU A 112 11.43 -12.21 6.65
N LYS A 113 10.45 -12.05 7.56
CA LYS A 113 10.17 -13.02 8.62
C LYS A 113 8.99 -13.94 8.35
N GLU A 114 7.97 -13.49 7.63
CA GLU A 114 6.76 -14.27 7.39
C GLU A 114 6.90 -15.11 6.13
N GLU A 115 6.75 -16.42 6.25
CA GLU A 115 6.87 -17.36 5.12
C GLU A 115 5.90 -17.04 4.00
N ILE A 116 4.64 -16.71 4.33
CA ILE A 116 3.64 -16.39 3.32
C ILE A 116 4.04 -15.17 2.48
N ALA A 117 4.70 -14.20 3.08
CA ALA A 117 5.17 -13.02 2.37
C ALA A 117 6.41 -13.31 1.52
N LYS A 118 7.30 -14.18 2.01
CA LYS A 118 8.49 -14.62 1.25
C LYS A 118 8.11 -15.44 0.04
N GLU A 119 7.09 -16.29 0.16
CA GLU A 119 6.65 -17.20 -0.89
C GLU A 119 5.69 -16.57 -1.88
N GLY A 120 5.21 -15.37 -1.62
CA GLY A 120 4.21 -14.67 -2.42
C GLY A 120 4.70 -14.13 -3.76
N GLY A 121 5.89 -14.56 -4.22
CA GLY A 121 6.47 -14.09 -5.47
C GLY A 121 7.67 -13.17 -5.25
N ASP A 122 8.25 -12.68 -6.34
CA ASP A 122 9.39 -11.76 -6.28
C ASP A 122 8.90 -10.31 -6.17
N ILE A 123 9.87 -9.37 -6.19
CA ILE A 123 9.55 -7.95 -6.07
C ILE A 123 8.73 -7.45 -7.26
N ASP A 124 8.92 -8.02 -8.45
CA ASP A 124 8.16 -7.62 -9.64
C ASP A 124 6.69 -8.02 -9.52
N ASP A 125 6.41 -9.16 -8.89
CA ASP A 125 5.03 -9.58 -8.60
C ASP A 125 4.35 -8.59 -7.64
N LEU A 126 5.07 -8.16 -6.61
CA LEU A 126 4.56 -7.18 -5.66
C LEU A 126 4.31 -5.81 -6.33
N ILE A 127 5.22 -5.36 -7.19
CA ILE A 127 5.04 -4.13 -7.96
C ILE A 127 3.77 -4.22 -8.80
N SER A 128 3.57 -5.34 -9.51
CA SER A 128 2.41 -5.54 -10.37
C SER A 128 1.11 -5.44 -9.59
N ILE A 129 1.03 -6.09 -8.45
CA ILE A 129 -0.17 -6.07 -7.60
C ILE A 129 -0.46 -4.64 -7.12
N ILE A 130 0.55 -3.92 -6.65
CA ILE A 130 0.40 -2.54 -6.18
C ILE A 130 -0.10 -1.63 -7.29
N ILE A 131 0.52 -1.69 -8.45
CA ILE A 131 0.17 -0.81 -9.58
C ILE A 131 -1.23 -1.11 -10.11
N ILE A 132 -1.61 -2.39 -10.20
CA ILE A 132 -2.95 -2.77 -10.64
C ILE A 132 -4.01 -2.27 -9.65
N ASP A 133 -3.81 -2.45 -8.35
CA ASP A 133 -4.75 -1.97 -7.34
C ASP A 133 -4.87 -0.44 -7.35
N LEU A 134 -3.74 0.27 -7.48
CA LEU A 134 -3.77 1.73 -7.61
C LEU A 134 -4.56 2.17 -8.85
N HIS A 135 -4.33 1.51 -9.99
CA HIS A 135 -5.06 1.80 -11.22
C HIS A 135 -6.56 1.55 -11.06
N ASP A 136 -6.93 0.49 -10.36
CA ASP A 136 -8.33 0.15 -10.13
C ASP A 136 -9.05 1.17 -9.24
N ILE A 137 -8.30 1.84 -8.35
CA ILE A 137 -8.85 2.94 -7.57
C ILE A 137 -9.03 4.18 -8.47
N HIS A 138 -7.98 4.57 -9.18
CA HIS A 138 -8.02 5.70 -10.10
C HIS A 138 -6.84 5.63 -11.07
N PRO A 139 -7.07 5.87 -12.39
CA PRO A 139 -6.00 5.76 -13.40
C PRO A 139 -4.78 6.67 -13.19
N SER A 140 -4.92 7.76 -12.44
CA SER A 140 -3.82 8.69 -12.18
C SER A 140 -2.87 8.22 -11.08
N LEU A 141 -3.28 7.27 -10.25
CA LEU A 141 -2.51 6.88 -9.06
C LEU A 141 -1.20 6.13 -9.38
N PRO A 142 -1.14 5.25 -10.37
CA PRO A 142 0.14 4.60 -10.70
C PRO A 142 1.26 5.59 -11.01
N THR A 143 0.98 6.61 -11.82
CA THR A 143 1.96 7.65 -12.15
C THR A 143 2.35 8.46 -10.91
N GLN A 144 1.40 8.81 -10.08
CA GLN A 144 1.65 9.53 -8.84
C GLN A 144 2.54 8.73 -7.89
N PHE A 145 2.30 7.42 -7.79
CA PHE A 145 3.11 6.56 -6.93
C PHE A 145 4.54 6.43 -7.46
N GLU A 146 4.69 6.22 -8.77
CA GLU A 146 6.03 6.19 -9.40
C GLU A 146 6.81 7.45 -9.09
N GLU A 147 6.21 8.61 -9.28
CA GLU A 147 6.86 9.89 -8.99
C GLU A 147 7.23 10.01 -7.52
N PHE A 148 6.32 9.63 -6.63
CA PHE A 148 6.56 9.65 -5.20
C PHE A 148 7.74 8.76 -4.80
N LEU A 149 7.78 7.55 -5.35
CA LEU A 149 8.82 6.56 -5.07
C LEU A 149 10.20 7.07 -5.51
N ILE A 150 10.29 7.60 -6.71
CA ILE A 150 11.56 8.01 -7.30
C ILE A 150 12.08 9.30 -6.66
N GLN A 151 11.21 10.27 -6.39
CA GLN A 151 11.61 11.55 -5.81
C GLN A 151 12.01 11.45 -4.35
N GLN A 152 11.50 10.44 -3.64
CA GLN A 152 11.72 10.27 -2.20
C GLN A 152 12.91 9.37 -1.87
N ALA A 153 13.61 8.91 -2.90
CA ALA A 153 14.72 7.97 -2.71
C ALA A 153 16.04 8.65 -2.26
#